data_f2d1e9795255a114604917ccb5359185
#
_entry.id   f2d1e9795255a114604917ccb5359185
#
_cell.length_a   1.000
_cell.length_b   1.000
_cell.length_c   1.000
_cell.angle_alpha   90.00
_cell.angle_beta   90.00
_cell.angle_gamma   90.00
#
_symmetry.space_group_name_H-M   'P 1'
#
loop_
_entity.id
_entity.type
_entity.pdbx_description
1 polymer ?
#
loop_
_entity_poly.entity_id
_entity_poly.type
_entity_poly.pdbx_seq_one_letter_code
_entity_poly.pdbx_strand_id
1 'polypeptide(L)'
;VLIVGERLNTTRKSVAAMVEALDGAAVRREALRQIEAGAHYVDVNAGTFRTREPELLRWMVESAQAVESAQAEEESAPIPLCIDSPNPVAIRAALEVHRGQAMVNSITGEAERLSRLLPVIRDHRSAVVALCLDDAGLPATADEATAKGLRLVETLLAAGIPPGDIYVDPVVRPVGADPGAAVTAIETIRLLRERLPEVHFICGLSNVSFGLPARSLANRGFAAMAMAAGLDAAILDPLDAPLMSALLAAEAVLGRDRHCGRYLRAYRQGKLT
;
A
#
# COMPACT_ATOMS: atom_id res chain seq x y z
N VAL A 1 11.70 1.28 -5.27
CA VAL A 1 10.30 1.49 -4.86
C VAL A 1 9.87 0.31 -4.01
N LEU A 2 9.26 0.57 -2.83
CA LEU A 2 8.60 -0.45 -2.03
C LEU A 2 7.25 -0.80 -2.68
N ILE A 3 6.93 -2.09 -2.79
CA ILE A 3 5.72 -2.56 -3.46
C ILE A 3 4.81 -3.25 -2.47
N VAL A 4 3.56 -2.80 -2.40
CA VAL A 4 2.46 -3.43 -1.67
C VAL A 4 1.54 -4.08 -2.70
N GLY A 5 1.43 -5.41 -2.66
CA GLY A 5 0.64 -6.17 -3.62
C GLY A 5 -0.86 -6.12 -3.31
N GLU A 6 -1.69 -5.63 -4.21
CA GLU A 6 -3.13 -5.31 -4.00
C GLU A 6 -4.11 -6.47 -4.28
N ARG A 7 -3.63 -7.72 -4.44
CA ARG A 7 -4.48 -8.78 -5.01
C ARG A 7 -5.35 -9.51 -4.01
N LEU A 8 -5.00 -9.56 -2.72
CA LEU A 8 -5.82 -10.19 -1.68
C LEU A 8 -6.93 -9.25 -1.15
N ASN A 9 -7.73 -8.73 -2.08
CA ASN A 9 -8.84 -7.84 -1.82
C ASN A 9 -10.17 -8.50 -2.22
N THR A 10 -11.14 -8.55 -1.32
CA THR A 10 -12.42 -9.23 -1.51
C THR A 10 -13.36 -8.55 -2.53
N THR A 11 -13.01 -7.37 -3.04
CA THR A 11 -13.66 -6.80 -4.23
C THR A 11 -13.39 -7.62 -5.50
N ARG A 12 -12.32 -8.43 -5.51
CA ARG A 12 -12.07 -9.43 -6.55
C ARG A 12 -12.91 -10.67 -6.26
N LYS A 13 -13.77 -11.06 -7.19
CA LYS A 13 -14.68 -12.22 -7.04
C LYS A 13 -13.96 -13.52 -6.67
N SER A 14 -12.77 -13.77 -7.23
CA SER A 14 -11.96 -14.95 -6.90
C SER A 14 -11.51 -14.94 -5.45
N VAL A 15 -11.13 -13.79 -4.90
CA VAL A 15 -10.71 -13.66 -3.49
C VAL A 15 -11.91 -13.76 -2.56
N ALA A 16 -13.04 -13.12 -2.91
CA ALA A 16 -14.28 -13.29 -2.14
C ALA A 16 -14.68 -14.76 -2.03
N ALA A 17 -14.60 -15.53 -3.11
CA ALA A 17 -14.90 -16.96 -3.09
C ALA A 17 -13.92 -17.76 -2.21
N MET A 18 -12.62 -17.44 -2.21
CA MET A 18 -11.64 -18.07 -1.31
C MET A 18 -12.01 -17.83 0.16
N VAL A 19 -12.41 -16.58 0.48
CA VAL A 19 -12.77 -16.17 1.85
C VAL A 19 -14.10 -16.80 2.28
N GLU A 20 -15.11 -16.85 1.42
CA GLU A 20 -16.38 -17.51 1.69
C GLU A 20 -16.22 -19.02 1.95
N ALA A 21 -15.33 -19.68 1.19
CA ALA A 21 -15.02 -21.08 1.34
C ALA A 21 -14.05 -21.37 2.50
N LEU A 22 -13.49 -20.34 3.16
CA LEU A 22 -12.43 -20.43 4.15
C LEU A 22 -11.23 -21.25 3.64
N ASP A 23 -10.88 -21.09 2.34
CA ASP A 23 -9.71 -21.75 1.73
C ASP A 23 -8.42 -20.97 2.05
N GLY A 24 -7.89 -21.21 3.25
CA GLY A 24 -6.67 -20.59 3.73
C GLY A 24 -5.44 -20.94 2.88
N ALA A 25 -5.42 -22.14 2.29
CA ALA A 25 -4.33 -22.53 1.38
C ALA A 25 -4.32 -21.69 0.11
N ALA A 26 -5.50 -21.35 -0.45
CA ALA A 26 -5.60 -20.46 -1.61
C ALA A 26 -5.16 -19.02 -1.26
N VAL A 27 -5.55 -18.50 -0.08
CA VAL A 27 -5.11 -17.19 0.42
C VAL A 27 -3.58 -17.13 0.51
N ARG A 28 -2.97 -18.14 1.14
CA ARG A 28 -1.51 -18.24 1.27
C ARG A 28 -0.82 -18.31 -0.10
N ARG A 29 -1.29 -19.16 -1.01
CA ARG A 29 -0.72 -19.26 -2.37
C ARG A 29 -0.75 -17.92 -3.10
N GLU A 30 -1.86 -17.18 -3.01
CA GLU A 30 -1.94 -15.84 -3.64
C GLU A 30 -0.99 -14.84 -2.98
N ALA A 31 -0.82 -14.87 -1.64
CA ALA A 31 0.16 -14.05 -0.95
C ALA A 31 1.59 -14.36 -1.42
N LEU A 32 1.99 -15.61 -1.43
CA LEU A 32 3.31 -16.05 -1.89
C LEU A 32 3.57 -15.65 -3.34
N ARG A 33 2.58 -15.82 -4.21
CA ARG A 33 2.68 -15.42 -5.62
C ARG A 33 2.99 -13.94 -5.80
N GLN A 34 2.43 -13.08 -4.95
CA GLN A 34 2.71 -11.64 -4.98
C GLN A 34 4.14 -11.32 -4.48
N ILE A 35 4.58 -12.00 -3.42
CA ILE A 35 5.97 -11.88 -2.92
C ILE A 35 6.98 -12.33 -4.00
N GLU A 36 6.75 -13.47 -4.64
CA GLU A 36 7.59 -13.98 -5.72
C GLU A 36 7.64 -13.03 -6.92
N ALA A 37 6.54 -12.31 -7.18
CA ALA A 37 6.48 -11.28 -8.21
C ALA A 37 7.16 -9.96 -7.81
N GLY A 38 7.67 -9.84 -6.57
CA GLY A 38 8.45 -8.71 -6.10
C GLY A 38 7.72 -7.77 -5.14
N ALA A 39 6.57 -8.16 -4.58
CA ALA A 39 5.94 -7.41 -3.51
C ALA A 39 6.77 -7.50 -2.22
N HIS A 40 6.84 -6.40 -1.47
CA HIS A 40 7.48 -6.29 -0.15
C HIS A 40 6.45 -6.51 0.97
N TYR A 41 5.21 -6.11 0.73
CA TYR A 41 4.04 -6.35 1.56
C TYR A 41 2.92 -6.89 0.69
N VAL A 42 1.99 -7.63 1.29
CA VAL A 42 0.74 -8.03 0.64
C VAL A 42 -0.42 -7.35 1.36
N ASP A 43 -1.18 -6.54 0.63
CA ASP A 43 -2.39 -5.89 1.13
C ASP A 43 -3.50 -6.91 1.28
N VAL A 44 -4.15 -6.93 2.45
CA VAL A 44 -5.26 -7.83 2.78
C VAL A 44 -6.49 -7.03 3.17
N ASN A 45 -7.60 -7.25 2.44
CA ASN A 45 -8.86 -6.53 2.61
C ASN A 45 -10.06 -7.47 2.56
N ALA A 46 -10.88 -7.44 3.63
CA ALA A 46 -12.13 -8.21 3.79
C ALA A 46 -13.38 -7.32 3.75
N GLY A 47 -13.29 -6.07 3.30
CA GLY A 47 -14.31 -5.02 3.46
C GLY A 47 -15.66 -5.31 2.81
N THR A 48 -15.75 -6.22 1.82
CA THR A 48 -17.05 -6.61 1.22
C THR A 48 -17.91 -7.41 2.21
N PHE A 49 -17.33 -8.02 3.23
CA PHE A 49 -18.05 -8.82 4.23
C PHE A 49 -18.60 -8.02 5.43
N ARG A 50 -18.42 -6.71 5.44
CA ARG A 50 -19.01 -5.75 6.41
C ARG A 50 -19.07 -6.24 7.86
N THR A 51 -20.19 -6.91 8.26
CA THR A 51 -20.44 -7.37 9.63
C THR A 51 -19.48 -8.45 10.09
N ARG A 52 -18.93 -9.25 9.18
CA ARG A 52 -17.94 -10.30 9.45
C ARG A 52 -16.50 -9.85 9.16
N GLU A 53 -16.29 -8.60 8.78
CA GLU A 53 -14.97 -8.09 8.42
C GLU A 53 -13.91 -8.33 9.50
N PRO A 54 -14.14 -8.06 10.81
CA PRO A 54 -13.12 -8.29 11.82
C PRO A 54 -12.68 -9.77 11.94
N GLU A 55 -13.65 -10.68 11.86
CA GLU A 55 -13.40 -12.14 11.90
C GLU A 55 -12.60 -12.58 10.65
N LEU A 56 -13.07 -12.18 9.49
CA LEU A 56 -12.51 -12.64 8.22
C LEU A 56 -11.16 -12.00 7.89
N LEU A 57 -10.95 -10.72 8.25
CA LEU A 57 -9.66 -10.07 8.09
C LEU A 57 -8.60 -10.71 8.99
N ARG A 58 -8.93 -11.00 10.25
CA ARG A 58 -8.09 -11.79 11.16
C ARG A 58 -7.74 -13.15 10.55
N TRP A 59 -8.75 -13.89 10.07
CA TRP A 59 -8.56 -15.20 9.44
C TRP A 59 -7.70 -15.12 8.18
N MET A 60 -7.84 -14.08 7.35
CA MET A 60 -6.99 -13.86 6.16
C MET A 60 -5.53 -13.66 6.56
N VAL A 61 -5.25 -12.91 7.63
CA VAL A 61 -3.90 -12.70 8.15
C VAL A 61 -3.30 -14.03 8.65
N GLU A 62 -4.03 -14.77 9.49
CA GLU A 62 -3.61 -16.09 9.97
C GLU A 62 -3.33 -17.04 8.80
N SER A 63 -4.20 -17.06 7.79
CA SER A 63 -4.06 -17.91 6.60
C SER A 63 -2.85 -17.51 5.73
N ALA A 64 -2.66 -16.21 5.47
CA ALA A 64 -1.54 -15.74 4.66
C ALA A 64 -0.19 -16.03 5.33
N GLN A 65 -0.12 -15.96 6.66
CA GLN A 65 1.09 -16.22 7.45
C GLN A 65 1.17 -17.66 8.00
N ALA A 66 0.23 -18.55 7.64
CA ALA A 66 0.29 -19.95 8.06
C ALA A 66 1.58 -20.61 7.56
N VAL A 67 2.13 -21.53 8.35
CA VAL A 67 3.32 -22.33 8.00
C VAL A 67 2.93 -23.82 7.98
N GLU A 68 3.59 -24.59 7.12
CA GLU A 68 3.25 -26.01 6.93
C GLU A 68 3.78 -26.91 8.07
N SER A 69 4.77 -26.43 8.83
CA SER A 69 5.35 -27.16 9.95
C SER A 69 6.01 -26.23 10.96
N ALA A 70 6.15 -26.70 12.21
CA ALA A 70 6.85 -25.95 13.26
C ALA A 70 8.33 -25.67 12.92
N GLN A 71 9.01 -26.53 12.15
CA GLN A 71 10.36 -26.29 11.65
C GLN A 71 10.41 -25.16 10.62
N ALA A 72 9.41 -25.04 9.75
CA ALA A 72 9.33 -23.94 8.79
C ALA A 72 9.04 -22.60 9.49
N GLU A 73 8.45 -22.60 10.69
CA GLU A 73 8.22 -21.41 11.52
C GLU A 73 9.53 -20.80 12.03
N GLU A 74 10.52 -21.62 12.38
CA GLU A 74 11.83 -21.16 12.86
C GLU A 74 12.74 -20.69 11.71
N GLU A 75 12.53 -21.18 10.50
CA GLU A 75 13.43 -20.96 9.35
C GLU A 75 12.95 -19.89 8.37
N SER A 76 11.66 -19.52 8.35
CA SER A 76 11.12 -18.54 7.40
C SER A 76 10.51 -17.32 8.07
N ALA A 77 10.92 -16.13 7.62
CA ALA A 77 10.26 -14.90 8.01
C ALA A 77 8.78 -14.89 7.58
N PRO A 78 7.85 -14.41 8.41
CA PRO A 78 6.45 -14.31 8.04
C PRO A 78 6.27 -13.35 6.84
N ILE A 79 5.27 -13.63 5.99
CA ILE A 79 4.92 -12.73 4.88
C ILE A 79 4.51 -11.37 5.47
N PRO A 80 5.17 -10.25 5.11
CA PRO A 80 4.77 -8.94 5.58
C PRO A 80 3.41 -8.55 4.99
N LEU A 81 2.46 -8.13 5.84
CA LEU A 81 1.11 -7.77 5.40
C LEU A 81 0.80 -6.30 5.64
N CYS A 82 0.05 -5.72 4.69
CA CYS A 82 -0.60 -4.43 4.80
C CYS A 82 -2.08 -4.69 5.11
N ILE A 83 -2.53 -4.22 6.27
CA ILE A 83 -3.89 -4.46 6.77
C ILE A 83 -4.79 -3.33 6.29
N ASP A 84 -5.65 -3.61 5.30
CA ASP A 84 -6.51 -2.61 4.67
C ASP A 84 -7.95 -2.72 5.16
N SER A 85 -8.35 -1.76 5.97
CA SER A 85 -9.74 -1.63 6.45
C SER A 85 -10.07 -0.22 6.91
N PRO A 86 -11.29 0.28 6.65
CA PRO A 86 -11.79 1.48 7.30
C PRO A 86 -12.20 1.25 8.77
N ASN A 87 -12.33 -0.01 9.20
CA ASN A 87 -12.86 -0.40 10.51
C ASN A 87 -11.74 -0.63 11.53
N PRO A 88 -11.59 0.22 12.58
CA PRO A 88 -10.55 0.06 13.59
C PRO A 88 -10.65 -1.28 14.37
N VAL A 89 -11.85 -1.86 14.49
CA VAL A 89 -12.04 -3.15 15.15
C VAL A 89 -11.45 -4.28 14.30
N ALA A 90 -11.64 -4.22 12.98
CA ALA A 90 -11.06 -5.20 12.05
C ALA A 90 -9.53 -5.10 12.02
N ILE A 91 -8.98 -3.87 11.98
CA ILE A 91 -7.53 -3.65 12.03
C ILE A 91 -6.95 -4.23 13.32
N ARG A 92 -7.54 -3.93 14.49
CA ARG A 92 -7.08 -4.47 15.78
C ARG A 92 -7.09 -6.00 15.77
N ALA A 93 -8.21 -6.63 15.37
CA ALA A 93 -8.33 -8.08 15.33
C ALA A 93 -7.28 -8.74 14.43
N ALA A 94 -6.95 -8.12 13.31
CA ALA A 94 -5.91 -8.58 12.38
C ALA A 94 -4.50 -8.41 12.97
N LEU A 95 -4.21 -7.27 13.61
CA LEU A 95 -2.90 -6.98 14.22
C LEU A 95 -2.59 -7.88 15.41
N GLU A 96 -3.60 -8.32 16.18
CA GLU A 96 -3.45 -9.24 17.31
C GLU A 96 -2.85 -10.60 16.92
N VAL A 97 -3.00 -11.01 15.66
CA VAL A 97 -2.50 -12.30 15.14
C VAL A 97 -1.37 -12.14 14.13
N HIS A 98 -1.09 -10.91 13.70
CA HIS A 98 -0.03 -10.64 12.75
C HIS A 98 1.35 -10.89 13.36
N ARG A 99 2.23 -11.56 12.62
CA ARG A 99 3.61 -11.80 13.02
C ARG A 99 4.56 -10.88 12.27
N GLY A 100 5.51 -10.27 12.97
CA GLY A 100 6.41 -9.26 12.43
C GLY A 100 5.81 -7.86 12.44
N GLN A 101 6.39 -6.94 11.67
CA GLN A 101 5.88 -5.57 11.54
C GLN A 101 4.82 -5.50 10.44
N ALA A 102 3.58 -5.17 10.79
CA ALA A 102 2.52 -4.89 9.84
C ALA A 102 2.60 -3.45 9.30
N MET A 103 1.99 -3.23 8.14
CA MET A 103 1.59 -1.90 7.68
C MET A 103 0.07 -1.76 7.84
N VAL A 104 -0.42 -0.62 8.31
CA VAL A 104 -1.86 -0.33 8.42
C VAL A 104 -2.27 0.60 7.28
N ASN A 105 -3.26 0.20 6.50
CA ASN A 105 -3.87 0.98 5.42
C ASN A 105 -5.35 1.24 5.76
N SER A 106 -5.70 2.42 6.24
CA SER A 106 -4.96 3.64 6.41
C SER A 106 -5.45 4.44 7.63
N ILE A 107 -4.69 5.44 8.03
CA ILE A 107 -5.13 6.47 8.97
C ILE A 107 -5.38 7.78 8.22
N THR A 108 -6.31 8.59 8.69
CA THR A 108 -6.65 9.91 8.16
C THR A 108 -6.57 10.96 9.27
N GLY A 109 -6.62 12.25 8.91
CA GLY A 109 -6.71 13.35 9.86
C GLY A 109 -8.10 13.56 10.48
N GLU A 110 -9.08 12.69 10.20
CA GLU A 110 -10.39 12.72 10.81
C GLU A 110 -10.30 12.42 12.31
N ALA A 111 -10.86 13.29 13.16
CA ALA A 111 -10.70 13.23 14.61
C ALA A 111 -11.16 11.91 15.22
N GLU A 112 -12.29 11.36 14.76
CA GLU A 112 -12.80 10.07 15.23
C GLU A 112 -11.85 8.92 14.86
N ARG A 113 -11.35 8.91 13.61
CA ARG A 113 -10.46 7.87 13.12
C ARG A 113 -9.11 7.92 13.83
N LEU A 114 -8.54 9.11 13.99
CA LEU A 114 -7.30 9.32 14.75
C LEU A 114 -7.43 8.78 16.17
N SER A 115 -8.47 9.16 16.90
CA SER A 115 -8.66 8.76 18.30
C SER A 115 -8.76 7.27 18.49
N ARG A 116 -9.36 6.55 17.52
CA ARG A 116 -9.57 5.10 17.57
C ARG A 116 -8.39 4.28 17.08
N LEU A 117 -7.70 4.76 16.04
CA LEU A 117 -6.72 3.93 15.33
C LEU A 117 -5.28 4.22 15.73
N LEU A 118 -4.95 5.48 16.05
CA LEU A 118 -3.59 5.86 16.42
C LEU A 118 -3.04 5.08 17.62
N PRO A 119 -3.77 4.84 18.72
CA PRO A 119 -3.30 3.97 19.80
C PRO A 119 -3.00 2.54 19.33
N VAL A 120 -3.83 1.99 18.43
CA VAL A 120 -3.67 0.64 17.90
C VAL A 120 -2.37 0.53 17.10
N ILE A 121 -2.13 1.48 16.18
CA ILE A 121 -0.92 1.54 15.35
C ILE A 121 0.33 1.62 16.23
N ARG A 122 0.33 2.53 17.23
CA ARG A 122 1.45 2.71 18.15
C ARG A 122 1.73 1.46 18.99
N ASP A 123 0.68 0.87 19.59
CA ASP A 123 0.82 -0.26 20.50
C ASP A 123 1.34 -1.51 19.78
N HIS A 124 1.00 -1.69 18.50
CA HIS A 124 1.50 -2.76 17.64
C HIS A 124 2.78 -2.40 16.86
N ARG A 125 3.30 -1.16 17.01
CA ARG A 125 4.50 -0.67 16.28
C ARG A 125 4.40 -0.89 14.77
N SER A 126 3.22 -0.67 14.21
CA SER A 126 2.97 -0.86 12.79
C SER A 126 3.46 0.33 11.97
N ALA A 127 3.94 0.07 10.76
CA ALA A 127 4.02 1.10 9.73
C ALA A 127 2.59 1.54 9.36
N VAL A 128 2.44 2.75 8.81
CA VAL A 128 1.10 3.32 8.54
C VAL A 128 1.06 4.12 7.25
N VAL A 129 0.01 3.86 6.46
CA VAL A 129 -0.37 4.71 5.33
C VAL A 129 -1.22 5.87 5.85
N ALA A 130 -0.73 7.09 5.66
CA ALA A 130 -1.35 8.34 6.13
C ALA A 130 -1.99 9.08 4.94
N LEU A 131 -3.31 9.02 4.82
CA LEU A 131 -4.03 9.70 3.72
C LEU A 131 -4.13 11.20 3.97
N CYS A 132 -3.84 12.02 2.96
CA CYS A 132 -4.03 13.48 2.97
C CYS A 132 -5.51 13.89 2.99
N LEU A 133 -6.25 13.44 4.01
CA LEU A 133 -7.70 13.57 4.20
C LEU A 133 -7.99 13.89 5.66
N ASP A 134 -8.96 14.76 5.94
CA ASP A 134 -9.41 15.12 7.28
C ASP A 134 -10.95 15.34 7.32
N ASP A 135 -11.48 15.86 8.44
CA ASP A 135 -12.92 16.10 8.63
C ASP A 135 -13.54 17.05 7.58
N ALA A 136 -12.72 17.88 6.91
CA ALA A 136 -13.17 18.71 5.78
C ALA A 136 -13.29 17.91 4.46
N GLY A 137 -12.95 16.63 4.47
CA GLY A 137 -13.06 15.73 3.32
C GLY A 137 -11.82 15.72 2.41
N LEU A 138 -12.03 15.32 1.15
CA LEU A 138 -10.97 15.20 0.14
C LEU A 138 -10.42 16.59 -0.24
N PRO A 139 -9.09 16.73 -0.40
CA PRO A 139 -8.48 17.98 -0.85
C PRO A 139 -8.84 18.27 -2.31
N ALA A 140 -9.10 19.55 -2.61
CA ALA A 140 -9.36 20.02 -3.97
C ALA A 140 -8.06 20.38 -4.71
N THR A 141 -7.03 20.82 -3.98
CA THR A 141 -5.76 21.30 -4.54
C THR A 141 -4.55 20.61 -3.91
N ALA A 142 -3.39 20.73 -4.55
CA ALA A 142 -2.13 20.19 -4.03
C ALA A 142 -1.70 20.89 -2.72
N ASP A 143 -1.94 22.21 -2.60
CA ASP A 143 -1.64 22.96 -1.38
C ASP A 143 -2.51 22.49 -0.20
N GLU A 144 -3.79 22.25 -0.45
CA GLU A 144 -4.71 21.73 0.57
C GLU A 144 -4.32 20.32 1.00
N ALA A 145 -4.01 19.43 0.04
CA ALA A 145 -3.52 18.08 0.32
C ALA A 145 -2.21 18.11 1.13
N THR A 146 -1.29 19.00 0.74
CA THR A 146 -0.02 19.23 1.43
C THR A 146 -0.25 19.66 2.88
N ALA A 147 -1.15 20.64 3.10
CA ALA A 147 -1.45 21.12 4.45
C ALA A 147 -2.07 20.02 5.34
N LYS A 148 -2.98 19.19 4.78
CA LYS A 148 -3.56 18.03 5.49
C LYS A 148 -2.50 16.98 5.82
N GLY A 149 -1.65 16.63 4.84
CA GLY A 149 -0.56 15.67 5.02
C GLY A 149 0.44 16.11 6.09
N LEU A 150 0.86 17.37 6.10
CA LEU A 150 1.77 17.91 7.12
C LEU A 150 1.19 17.78 8.53
N ARG A 151 -0.06 18.23 8.74
CA ARG A 151 -0.72 18.13 10.06
C ARG A 151 -0.85 16.68 10.54
N LEU A 152 -1.19 15.76 9.63
CA LEU A 152 -1.31 14.35 9.99
C LEU A 152 0.04 13.76 10.38
N VAL A 153 1.10 14.01 9.58
CA VAL A 153 2.46 13.54 9.89
C VAL A 153 2.96 14.12 11.22
N GLU A 154 2.77 15.41 11.49
CA GLU A 154 3.10 16.04 12.79
C GLU A 154 2.41 15.31 13.94
N THR A 155 1.12 14.96 13.78
CA THR A 155 0.36 14.20 14.80
C THR A 155 0.93 12.80 15.02
N LEU A 156 1.30 12.09 13.95
CA LEU A 156 1.89 10.75 14.04
C LEU A 156 3.27 10.77 14.70
N LEU A 157 4.11 11.74 14.34
CA LEU A 157 5.43 11.93 14.95
C LEU A 157 5.33 12.28 16.44
N ALA A 158 4.39 13.18 16.80
CA ALA A 158 4.14 13.54 18.20
C ALA A 158 3.63 12.34 19.04
N ALA A 159 2.95 11.38 18.39
CA ALA A 159 2.53 10.13 19.02
C ALA A 159 3.65 9.08 19.13
N GLY A 160 4.85 9.36 18.60
CA GLY A 160 6.02 8.48 18.67
C GLY A 160 6.12 7.46 17.54
N ILE A 161 5.37 7.64 16.44
CA ILE A 161 5.55 6.81 15.23
C ILE A 161 6.86 7.26 14.54
N PRO A 162 7.82 6.35 14.27
CA PRO A 162 9.04 6.70 13.57
C PRO A 162 8.78 7.24 12.16
N PRO A 163 9.52 8.24 11.67
CA PRO A 163 9.31 8.80 10.34
C PRO A 163 9.44 7.75 9.22
N GLY A 164 10.36 6.78 9.35
CA GLY A 164 10.52 5.67 8.40
C GLY A 164 9.36 4.67 8.37
N ASP A 165 8.43 4.74 9.34
CA ASP A 165 7.21 3.91 9.38
C ASP A 165 5.97 4.68 8.88
N ILE A 166 6.12 5.93 8.43
CA ILE A 166 5.04 6.79 7.93
C ILE A 166 5.09 6.84 6.40
N TYR A 167 4.00 6.41 5.75
CA TYR A 167 3.82 6.39 4.30
C TYR A 167 2.69 7.35 3.93
N VAL A 168 3.00 8.53 3.42
CA VAL A 168 2.01 9.56 3.10
C VAL A 168 1.40 9.30 1.73
N ASP A 169 0.06 9.23 1.66
CA ASP A 169 -0.71 9.04 0.42
C ASP A 169 -1.41 10.35 0.04
N PRO A 170 -1.12 10.93 -1.14
CA PRO A 170 -1.73 12.17 -1.64
C PRO A 170 -3.21 12.01 -2.05
N VAL A 171 -3.77 10.81 -1.97
CA VAL A 171 -5.14 10.44 -2.39
C VAL A 171 -5.32 10.57 -3.91
N VAL A 172 -4.82 9.58 -4.64
CA VAL A 172 -4.95 9.54 -6.11
C VAL A 172 -6.40 9.30 -6.53
N ARG A 173 -6.96 10.24 -7.30
CA ARG A 173 -8.32 10.14 -7.87
C ARG A 173 -8.27 9.77 -9.35
N PRO A 174 -9.33 9.16 -9.92
CA PRO A 174 -9.40 8.80 -11.33
C PRO A 174 -9.35 10.02 -12.25
N VAL A 175 -8.44 10.01 -13.24
CA VAL A 175 -8.35 11.10 -14.24
C VAL A 175 -9.57 11.15 -15.16
N GLY A 176 -10.32 10.06 -15.27
CA GLY A 176 -11.59 10.03 -16.00
C GLY A 176 -12.70 10.83 -15.33
N ALA A 177 -12.64 11.02 -14.00
CA ALA A 177 -13.59 11.82 -13.23
C ALA A 177 -13.09 13.26 -13.01
N ASP A 178 -11.77 13.44 -12.89
CA ASP A 178 -11.12 14.74 -12.68
C ASP A 178 -9.80 14.78 -13.47
N PRO A 179 -9.76 15.50 -14.60
CA PRO A 179 -8.55 15.58 -15.45
C PRO A 179 -7.30 16.11 -14.73
N GLY A 180 -7.47 16.91 -13.68
CA GLY A 180 -6.40 17.47 -12.86
C GLY A 180 -5.88 16.53 -11.77
N ALA A 181 -6.56 15.43 -11.47
CA ALA A 181 -6.29 14.60 -10.31
C ALA A 181 -4.86 14.04 -10.23
N ALA A 182 -4.34 13.55 -11.35
CA ALA A 182 -2.97 13.02 -11.41
C ALA A 182 -1.92 14.12 -11.16
N VAL A 183 -2.11 15.30 -11.75
CA VAL A 183 -1.22 16.47 -11.58
C VAL A 183 -1.25 16.92 -10.12
N THR A 184 -2.44 17.02 -9.51
CA THR A 184 -2.61 17.36 -8.10
C THR A 184 -1.84 16.38 -7.20
N ALA A 185 -1.96 15.06 -7.44
CA ALA A 185 -1.27 14.05 -6.64
C ALA A 185 0.27 14.15 -6.79
N ILE A 186 0.76 14.30 -8.01
CA ILE A 186 2.21 14.44 -8.30
C ILE A 186 2.77 15.70 -7.61
N GLU A 187 2.07 16.83 -7.72
CA GLU A 187 2.49 18.08 -7.09
C GLU A 187 2.45 17.99 -5.57
N THR A 188 1.44 17.35 -4.99
CA THR A 188 1.36 17.08 -3.55
C THR A 188 2.58 16.27 -3.07
N ILE A 189 2.96 15.20 -3.79
CA ILE A 189 4.16 14.40 -3.48
C ILE A 189 5.41 15.29 -3.49
N ARG A 190 5.58 16.12 -4.52
CA ARG A 190 6.72 17.03 -4.66
C ARG A 190 6.81 18.00 -3.49
N LEU A 191 5.71 18.69 -3.16
CA LEU A 191 5.65 19.68 -2.08
C LEU A 191 5.90 19.05 -0.70
N LEU A 192 5.35 17.87 -0.46
CA LEU A 192 5.55 17.14 0.79
C LEU A 192 6.98 16.59 0.91
N ARG A 193 7.56 16.07 -0.17
CA ARG A 193 8.94 15.54 -0.18
C ARG A 193 9.96 16.60 0.20
N GLU A 194 9.77 17.85 -0.22
CA GLU A 194 10.64 18.97 0.15
C GLU A 194 10.61 19.28 1.65
N ARG A 195 9.47 19.04 2.32
CA ARG A 195 9.24 19.36 3.74
C ARG A 195 9.43 18.18 4.67
N LEU A 196 9.24 16.97 4.18
CA LEU A 196 9.25 15.72 4.93
C LEU A 196 10.22 14.71 4.27
N PRO A 197 11.54 14.98 4.25
CA PRO A 197 12.49 14.11 3.54
C PRO A 197 12.63 12.71 4.15
N GLU A 198 12.28 12.54 5.43
CA GLU A 198 12.49 11.30 6.19
C GLU A 198 11.28 10.35 6.16
N VAL A 199 10.11 10.79 5.66
CA VAL A 199 8.94 9.93 5.51
C VAL A 199 8.86 9.33 4.10
N HIS A 200 8.06 8.29 3.95
CA HIS A 200 7.80 7.66 2.65
C HIS A 200 6.55 8.22 1.99
N PHE A 201 6.47 8.11 0.66
CA PHE A 201 5.30 8.49 -0.14
C PHE A 201 4.78 7.29 -0.89
N ILE A 202 3.49 6.98 -0.69
CA ILE A 202 2.79 5.82 -1.23
C ILE A 202 1.52 6.27 -1.94
N CYS A 203 1.02 5.49 -2.87
CA CYS A 203 -0.35 5.62 -3.36
C CYS A 203 -0.90 4.31 -3.92
N GLY A 204 -2.22 4.17 -3.92
CA GLY A 204 -2.95 3.21 -4.73
C GLY A 204 -2.82 3.57 -6.21
N LEU A 205 -1.77 3.06 -6.86
CA LEU A 205 -1.32 3.51 -8.17
C LEU A 205 -2.39 3.30 -9.25
N SER A 206 -3.13 2.20 -9.18
CA SER A 206 -4.18 1.85 -10.14
C SER A 206 -5.43 2.74 -10.09
N ASN A 207 -5.58 3.57 -9.05
CA ASN A 207 -6.70 4.50 -8.92
C ASN A 207 -6.71 5.55 -10.04
N VAL A 208 -5.54 6.02 -10.49
CA VAL A 208 -5.42 7.03 -11.54
C VAL A 208 -6.18 6.68 -12.81
N SER A 209 -6.21 5.41 -13.16
CA SER A 209 -6.78 4.90 -14.43
C SER A 209 -8.16 4.28 -14.26
N PHE A 210 -8.80 4.39 -13.08
CA PHE A 210 -10.10 3.78 -12.86
C PHE A 210 -11.13 4.27 -13.89
N GLY A 211 -11.85 3.32 -14.52
CA GLY A 211 -12.83 3.60 -15.58
C GLY A 211 -12.24 3.78 -16.99
N LEU A 212 -10.91 3.84 -17.16
CA LEU A 212 -10.29 3.95 -18.48
C LEU A 212 -10.09 2.57 -19.14
N PRO A 213 -10.08 2.51 -20.47
CA PRO A 213 -9.55 1.34 -21.19
C PRO A 213 -8.01 1.32 -21.12
N ALA A 214 -7.40 0.14 -21.36
CA ALA A 214 -5.95 -0.04 -21.39
C ALA A 214 -5.22 0.55 -20.15
N ARG A 215 -5.77 0.32 -18.96
CA ARG A 215 -5.35 0.91 -17.67
C ARG A 215 -3.86 0.82 -17.41
N SER A 216 -3.20 -0.28 -17.80
CA SER A 216 -1.77 -0.49 -17.60
C SER A 216 -0.90 0.59 -18.26
N LEU A 217 -1.33 1.17 -19.39
CA LEU A 217 -0.61 2.28 -20.04
C LEU A 217 -0.63 3.56 -19.16
N ALA A 218 -1.82 3.94 -18.69
CA ALA A 218 -1.97 5.10 -17.82
C ALA A 218 -1.23 4.91 -16.48
N ASN A 219 -1.32 3.71 -15.89
CA ASN A 219 -0.62 3.37 -14.65
C ASN A 219 0.90 3.51 -14.80
N ARG A 220 1.49 3.02 -15.89
CA ARG A 220 2.93 3.15 -16.16
C ARG A 220 3.38 4.59 -16.33
N GLY A 221 2.61 5.39 -17.08
CA GLY A 221 2.89 6.80 -17.26
C GLY A 221 2.84 7.56 -15.93
N PHE A 222 1.78 7.36 -15.15
CA PHE A 222 1.64 7.99 -13.83
C PHE A 222 2.74 7.55 -12.86
N ALA A 223 3.08 6.26 -12.82
CA ALA A 223 4.12 5.73 -11.94
C ALA A 223 5.47 6.45 -12.15
N ALA A 224 5.93 6.56 -13.41
CA ALA A 224 7.19 7.21 -13.73
C ALA A 224 7.21 8.69 -13.29
N MET A 225 6.12 9.42 -13.55
CA MET A 225 5.98 10.84 -13.16
C MET A 225 5.92 11.01 -11.63
N ALA A 226 5.15 10.19 -10.93
CA ALA A 226 5.04 10.24 -9.48
C ALA A 226 6.37 9.87 -8.80
N MET A 227 7.10 8.88 -9.33
CA MET A 227 8.44 8.53 -8.86
C MET A 227 9.43 9.69 -9.06
N ALA A 228 9.37 10.40 -10.17
CA ALA A 228 10.20 11.60 -10.40
C ALA A 228 9.88 12.71 -9.38
N ALA A 229 8.63 12.84 -8.96
CA ALA A 229 8.21 13.78 -7.91
C ALA A 229 8.60 13.37 -6.48
N GLY A 230 8.99 12.10 -6.25
CA GLY A 230 9.42 11.64 -4.94
C GLY A 230 8.71 10.41 -4.40
N LEU A 231 7.74 9.81 -5.13
CA LEU A 231 7.11 8.55 -4.73
C LEU A 231 8.18 7.46 -4.57
N ASP A 232 8.12 6.71 -3.47
CA ASP A 232 9.07 5.64 -3.15
C ASP A 232 8.39 4.34 -2.67
N ALA A 233 7.06 4.34 -2.58
CA ALA A 233 6.24 3.15 -2.36
C ALA A 233 4.99 3.17 -3.23
N ALA A 234 4.40 2.01 -3.56
CA ALA A 234 3.17 1.92 -4.34
C ALA A 234 2.35 0.68 -3.99
N ILE A 235 1.02 0.86 -3.92
CA ILE A 235 0.05 -0.23 -3.85
C ILE A 235 -0.38 -0.54 -5.28
N LEU A 236 -0.11 -1.75 -5.76
CA LEU A 236 -0.32 -2.13 -7.17
C LEU A 236 -0.42 -3.66 -7.34
N ASP A 237 -0.79 -4.10 -8.53
CA ASP A 237 -0.74 -5.52 -8.90
C ASP A 237 0.69 -5.91 -9.31
N PRO A 238 1.45 -6.66 -8.50
CA PRO A 238 2.84 -7.04 -8.83
C PRO A 238 2.92 -8.05 -9.97
N LEU A 239 1.79 -8.63 -10.39
CA LEU A 239 1.72 -9.52 -11.55
C LEU A 239 1.53 -8.77 -12.88
N ASP A 240 1.36 -7.44 -12.87
CA ASP A 240 1.42 -6.60 -14.07
C ASP A 240 2.90 -6.43 -14.46
N ALA A 241 3.44 -7.42 -15.20
CA ALA A 241 4.86 -7.44 -15.59
C ALA A 241 5.29 -6.18 -16.37
N PRO A 242 4.48 -5.59 -17.28
CA PRO A 242 4.78 -4.31 -17.90
C PRO A 242 4.89 -3.14 -16.92
N LEU A 243 4.05 -3.11 -15.87
CA LEU A 243 4.13 -2.08 -14.83
C LEU A 243 5.39 -2.25 -13.99
N MET A 244 5.70 -3.49 -13.57
CA MET A 244 6.92 -3.79 -12.82
C MET A 244 8.18 -3.44 -13.62
N SER A 245 8.18 -3.71 -14.92
CA SER A 245 9.28 -3.30 -15.83
C SER A 245 9.44 -1.79 -15.90
N ALA A 246 8.32 -1.05 -15.98
CA ALA A 246 8.34 0.42 -16.01
C ALA A 246 8.89 1.02 -14.70
N LEU A 247 8.57 0.43 -13.54
CA LEU A 247 9.12 0.86 -12.25
C LEU A 247 10.65 0.65 -12.20
N LEU A 248 11.15 -0.50 -12.64
CA LEU A 248 12.59 -0.77 -12.70
C LEU A 248 13.32 0.19 -13.65
N ALA A 249 12.71 0.49 -14.81
CA ALA A 249 13.25 1.46 -15.75
C ALA A 249 13.29 2.87 -15.15
N ALA A 250 12.20 3.29 -14.47
CA ALA A 250 12.14 4.58 -13.80
C ALA A 250 13.19 4.71 -12.69
N GLU A 251 13.41 3.67 -11.87
CA GLU A 251 14.47 3.67 -10.86
C GLU A 251 15.87 3.84 -11.47
N ALA A 252 16.14 3.16 -12.59
CA ALA A 252 17.42 3.28 -13.29
C ALA A 252 17.63 4.70 -13.84
N VAL A 253 16.62 5.28 -14.50
CA VAL A 253 16.67 6.64 -15.07
C VAL A 253 16.79 7.73 -14.00
N LEU A 254 16.14 7.52 -12.83
CA LEU A 254 16.20 8.45 -11.69
C LEU A 254 17.48 8.28 -10.83
N GLY A 255 18.43 7.41 -11.23
CA GLY A 255 19.67 7.18 -10.50
C GLY A 255 19.48 6.43 -9.16
N ARG A 256 18.32 5.83 -8.93
CA ARG A 256 18.01 5.05 -7.72
C ARG A 256 18.46 3.58 -7.81
N ASP A 257 18.89 3.14 -8.98
CA ASP A 257 19.47 1.81 -9.22
C ASP A 257 20.97 1.95 -9.58
N ARG A 258 21.83 1.78 -8.57
CA ARG A 258 23.27 1.93 -8.74
C ARG A 258 23.79 1.03 -9.87
N HIS A 259 24.44 1.64 -10.85
CA HIS A 259 24.97 0.96 -12.06
C HIS A 259 23.92 0.14 -12.83
N CYS A 260 22.64 0.50 -12.73
CA CYS A 260 21.51 -0.24 -13.33
C CYS A 260 21.48 -1.72 -12.93
N GLY A 261 21.95 -2.06 -11.73
CA GLY A 261 22.18 -3.45 -11.33
C GLY A 261 20.91 -4.29 -11.25
N ARG A 262 19.80 -3.72 -10.73
CA ARG A 262 18.48 -4.39 -10.67
C ARG A 262 17.87 -4.53 -12.05
N TYR A 263 17.93 -3.45 -12.86
CA TYR A 263 17.44 -3.45 -14.24
C TYR A 263 18.14 -4.50 -15.11
N LEU A 264 19.48 -4.54 -15.08
CA LEU A 264 20.25 -5.53 -15.84
C LEU A 264 20.02 -6.98 -15.36
N ARG A 265 19.83 -7.18 -14.06
CA ARG A 265 19.47 -8.49 -13.51
C ARG A 265 18.10 -8.94 -14.01
N ALA A 266 17.09 -8.07 -13.96
CA ALA A 266 15.75 -8.36 -14.45
C ALA A 266 15.75 -8.69 -15.96
N TYR A 267 16.52 -7.94 -16.76
CA TYR A 267 16.71 -8.25 -18.18
C TYR A 267 17.29 -9.65 -18.41
N ARG A 268 18.37 -10.04 -17.71
CA ARG A 268 19.00 -11.36 -17.82
C ARG A 268 18.06 -12.49 -17.37
N GLN A 269 17.10 -12.21 -16.51
CA GLN A 269 16.09 -13.15 -16.05
C GLN A 269 14.83 -13.19 -16.95
N GLY A 270 14.80 -12.42 -18.04
CA GLY A 270 13.63 -12.34 -18.93
C GLY A 270 12.39 -11.70 -18.28
N LYS A 271 12.59 -10.88 -17.24
CA LYS A 271 11.50 -10.25 -16.47
C LYS A 271 11.11 -8.87 -16.98
N LEU A 272 11.85 -8.29 -17.94
CA LEU A 272 11.48 -7.01 -18.56
C LEU A 272 10.62 -7.26 -19.80
N THR A 273 9.44 -6.57 -19.83
CA THR A 273 8.43 -6.69 -20.91
C THR A 273 7.97 -5.32 -21.39
#